data_e878513278cf21a935b17d06c8216fe9
#
_entry.id   e878513278cf21a935b17d06c8216fe9
#
_cell.length_a   1.000
_cell.length_b   1.000
_cell.length_c   1.000
_cell.angle_alpha   90.00
_cell.angle_beta   90.00
_cell.angle_gamma   90.00
#
_symmetry.space_group_name_H-M   'P 1'
#
loop_
_entity.id
_entity.type
_entity.pdbx_description
1 polymer ?
#
loop_
_entity_poly.entity_id
_entity_poly.type
_entity_poly.pdbx_seq_one_letter_code
_entity_poly.pdbx_strand_id
1 'polypeptide(L)'
;MPQMAPICHNLYMTSRNALNTPATLRLAMAPRAESLPGDRLMKNISAEAALRATTFLSHKRRLEFLWARVLLAKLLETEPSAAVVETPPRSPRIEGASFGQTSISHTKTWIGAAVSSVPVGIDLEVMQRSRVSEAIFTRLFDKRHWDAAEDHVTDFYCFFGMYESAVKMNVPFCSACDCPYVGHSELSAAAVCFFTDGETLLTVVTEEPVRIEICPYEVSADAQELIVSEAQLFEPIDGPACLRL
;
A
#
# COMPACT_ATOMS: atom_id res chain seq x y z
N MET A 1 29.65 -3.19 15.86
CA MET A 1 28.36 -3.52 16.47
C MET A 1 27.52 -4.18 15.40
N PRO A 2 26.92 -5.36 15.62
CA PRO A 2 26.06 -5.96 14.63
C PRO A 2 24.82 -5.05 14.43
N GLN A 3 24.55 -4.66 13.19
CA GLN A 3 23.29 -3.99 12.82
C GLN A 3 22.15 -4.96 13.16
N MET A 4 21.31 -4.59 14.12
CA MET A 4 20.06 -5.30 14.37
C MET A 4 19.20 -5.19 13.11
N ALA A 5 18.81 -6.32 12.57
CA ALA A 5 17.83 -6.37 11.49
C ALA A 5 16.52 -5.70 11.96
N PRO A 6 15.83 -4.92 11.11
CA PRO A 6 14.57 -4.30 11.47
C PRO A 6 13.58 -5.36 11.95
N ILE A 7 12.85 -5.06 13.02
CA ILE A 7 11.75 -5.89 13.52
C ILE A 7 10.59 -5.71 12.54
N CYS A 8 10.57 -6.53 11.50
CA CYS A 8 9.44 -6.61 10.59
C CYS A 8 8.35 -7.47 11.23
N HIS A 9 7.17 -6.94 11.40
CA HIS A 9 6.03 -7.73 11.85
C HIS A 9 5.61 -8.70 10.75
N ASN A 10 5.80 -9.99 11.01
CA ASN A 10 5.45 -11.07 10.09
C ASN A 10 3.98 -11.46 10.28
N LEU A 11 3.12 -11.01 9.40
CA LEU A 11 1.72 -11.45 9.34
C LEU A 11 1.56 -12.54 8.29
N TYR A 12 1.13 -13.72 8.71
CA TYR A 12 0.86 -14.85 7.83
C TYR A 12 -0.63 -14.90 7.47
N MET A 13 -0.92 -14.84 6.18
CA MET A 13 -2.22 -15.28 5.69
C MET A 13 -2.21 -16.82 5.61
N THR A 14 -3.06 -17.46 6.40
CA THR A 14 -3.15 -18.92 6.42
C THR A 14 -3.93 -19.44 5.22
N SER A 15 -3.21 -19.81 4.16
CA SER A 15 -3.71 -20.80 3.20
C SER A 15 -3.29 -22.20 3.68
N ARG A 16 -4.24 -23.12 3.83
CA ARG A 16 -4.01 -24.46 4.37
C ARG A 16 -3.24 -25.41 3.44
N ASN A 17 -2.76 -24.97 2.28
CA ASN A 17 -2.07 -25.81 1.30
C ASN A 17 -0.91 -25.07 0.66
N ALA A 18 0.26 -25.03 1.27
CA ALA A 18 1.46 -24.63 0.53
C ALA A 18 2.72 -25.36 1.02
N LEU A 19 3.22 -26.24 0.17
CA LEU A 19 4.59 -26.77 0.21
C LEU A 19 5.62 -25.75 -0.35
N ASN A 20 5.19 -24.58 -0.80
CA ASN A 20 6.04 -23.51 -1.32
C ASN A 20 6.12 -22.36 -0.32
N THR A 21 7.32 -21.77 -0.18
CA THR A 21 7.50 -20.52 0.56
C THR A 21 6.57 -19.47 -0.05
N PRO A 22 5.67 -18.84 0.74
CA PRO A 22 4.75 -17.87 0.20
C PRO A 22 5.52 -16.69 -0.41
N ALA A 23 4.98 -16.10 -1.46
CA ALA A 23 5.50 -14.87 -2.02
C ALA A 23 5.59 -13.80 -0.92
N THR A 24 6.57 -12.91 -1.02
CA THR A 24 6.78 -11.87 -0.01
C THR A 24 6.40 -10.51 -0.58
N LEU A 25 5.69 -9.74 0.23
CA LEU A 25 5.40 -8.34 0.02
C LEU A 25 6.07 -7.53 1.13
N ARG A 26 6.88 -6.54 0.76
CA ARG A 26 7.47 -5.57 1.68
C ARG A 26 6.79 -4.23 1.52
N LEU A 27 6.38 -3.63 2.61
CA LEU A 27 5.63 -2.38 2.65
C LEU A 27 6.34 -1.40 3.58
N ALA A 28 6.81 -0.29 3.03
CA ALA A 28 7.33 0.84 3.80
C ALA A 28 6.24 1.86 4.05
N MET A 29 6.14 2.32 5.29
CA MET A 29 5.22 3.36 5.73
C MET A 29 5.99 4.46 6.45
N ALA A 30 5.70 5.72 6.12
CA ALA A 30 6.24 6.86 6.84
C ALA A 30 5.19 7.97 6.99
N PRO A 31 5.24 8.76 8.09
CA PRO A 31 4.48 10.00 8.18
C PRO A 31 4.85 10.91 7.02
N ARG A 32 3.85 11.60 6.50
CA ARG A 32 4.07 12.54 5.41
C ARG A 32 4.85 13.76 5.90
N ALA A 33 6.07 13.93 5.40
CA ALA A 33 6.86 15.11 5.71
C ALA A 33 6.41 16.33 4.89
N GLU A 34 6.53 17.50 5.49
CA GLU A 34 6.20 18.79 4.85
C GLU A 34 7.39 19.37 4.05
N SER A 35 8.59 18.84 4.28
CA SER A 35 9.81 19.24 3.57
C SER A 35 10.20 18.24 2.49
N LEU A 36 11.00 18.69 1.54
CA LEU A 36 11.65 17.80 0.57
C LEU A 36 12.61 16.83 1.27
N PRO A 37 12.76 15.60 0.75
CA PRO A 37 13.83 14.72 1.20
C PRO A 37 15.17 15.43 1.04
N GLY A 38 16.03 15.28 2.06
CA GLY A 38 17.36 15.87 2.02
C GLY A 38 18.29 15.19 1.02
N ASP A 39 19.41 15.82 0.73
CA ASP A 39 20.37 15.37 -0.30
C ASP A 39 20.84 13.93 -0.07
N ARG A 40 20.94 13.50 1.17
CA ARG A 40 21.36 12.14 1.51
C ARG A 40 20.35 11.10 1.04
N LEU A 41 19.04 11.35 1.24
CA LEU A 41 17.97 10.48 0.76
C LEU A 41 17.78 10.59 -0.76
N MET A 42 17.94 11.79 -1.31
CA MET A 42 17.82 12.03 -2.74
C MET A 42 18.85 11.30 -3.59
N LYS A 43 20.03 10.95 -3.03
CA LYS A 43 21.04 10.16 -3.74
C LYS A 43 20.60 8.73 -4.04
N ASN A 44 19.60 8.22 -3.31
CA ASN A 44 19.10 6.86 -3.45
C ASN A 44 17.96 6.72 -4.46
N ILE A 45 17.43 7.84 -4.99
CA ILE A 45 16.40 7.79 -6.04
C ILE A 45 17.05 7.88 -7.43
N SER A 46 16.35 7.36 -8.45
CA SER A 46 16.86 7.40 -9.82
C SER A 46 16.94 8.84 -10.35
N ALA A 47 17.90 9.11 -11.24
CA ALA A 47 18.01 10.42 -11.92
C ALA A 47 16.74 10.77 -12.69
N GLU A 48 16.08 9.76 -13.30
CA GLU A 48 14.80 9.92 -13.99
C GLU A 48 13.70 10.40 -13.03
N ALA A 49 13.58 9.78 -11.86
CA ALA A 49 12.61 10.21 -10.83
C ALA A 49 12.91 11.62 -10.33
N ALA A 50 14.18 11.96 -10.09
CA ALA A 50 14.57 13.31 -9.68
C ALA A 50 14.19 14.35 -10.76
N LEU A 51 14.46 14.07 -12.03
CA LEU A 51 14.08 14.92 -13.15
C LEU A 51 12.56 15.06 -13.26
N ARG A 52 11.83 13.95 -13.20
CA ARG A 52 10.36 13.97 -13.23
C ARG A 52 9.76 14.81 -12.10
N ALA A 53 10.35 14.78 -10.91
CA ALA A 53 9.89 15.59 -9.78
C ALA A 53 9.90 17.10 -10.09
N THR A 54 10.80 17.58 -10.97
CA THR A 54 10.84 19.00 -11.37
C THR A 54 9.68 19.42 -12.26
N THR A 55 8.98 18.47 -12.88
CA THR A 55 7.83 18.77 -13.77
C THR A 55 6.53 19.02 -13.00
N PHE A 56 6.46 18.69 -11.72
CA PHE A 56 5.26 18.91 -10.92
C PHE A 56 5.10 20.38 -10.53
N LEU A 57 4.01 21.01 -10.98
CA LEU A 57 3.66 22.37 -10.60
C LEU A 57 3.26 22.51 -9.14
N SER A 58 2.60 21.48 -8.59
CA SER A 58 2.18 21.45 -7.20
C SER A 58 3.32 20.98 -6.29
N HIS A 59 3.74 21.84 -5.35
CA HIS A 59 4.72 21.47 -4.31
C HIS A 59 4.29 20.23 -3.52
N LYS A 60 3.00 20.16 -3.15
CA LYS A 60 2.43 19.00 -2.46
C LYS A 60 2.65 17.70 -3.25
N ARG A 61 2.30 17.68 -4.55
CA ARG A 61 2.48 16.50 -5.40
C ARG A 61 3.95 16.14 -5.59
N ARG A 62 4.82 17.14 -5.67
CA ARG A 62 6.26 16.91 -5.73
C ARG A 62 6.79 16.24 -4.48
N LEU A 63 6.34 16.68 -3.29
CA LEU A 63 6.67 16.04 -2.02
C LEU A 63 6.21 14.59 -1.97
N GLU A 64 4.93 14.34 -2.24
CA GLU A 64 4.34 13.00 -2.25
C GLU A 64 5.09 12.05 -3.20
N PHE A 65 5.42 12.55 -4.39
CA PHE A 65 6.19 11.79 -5.37
C PHE A 65 7.58 11.43 -4.87
N LEU A 66 8.35 12.41 -4.38
CA LEU A 66 9.74 12.20 -3.95
C LEU A 66 9.81 11.26 -2.74
N TRP A 67 8.97 11.47 -1.74
CA TRP A 67 8.94 10.60 -0.56
C TRP A 67 8.55 9.17 -0.89
N ALA A 68 7.62 8.95 -1.82
CA ALA A 68 7.31 7.61 -2.29
C ALA A 68 8.51 6.93 -2.96
N ARG A 69 9.35 7.67 -3.71
CA ARG A 69 10.57 7.13 -4.31
C ARG A 69 11.65 6.83 -3.28
N VAL A 70 11.78 7.66 -2.25
CA VAL A 70 12.67 7.41 -1.11
C VAL A 70 12.27 6.12 -0.40
N LEU A 71 10.98 5.90 -0.14
CA LEU A 71 10.49 4.67 0.48
C LEU A 71 10.75 3.44 -0.39
N LEU A 72 10.54 3.53 -1.71
CA LEU A 72 10.88 2.43 -2.62
C LEU A 72 12.38 2.12 -2.60
N ALA A 73 13.23 3.15 -2.66
CA ALA A 73 14.68 2.96 -2.58
C ALA A 73 15.08 2.29 -1.26
N LYS A 74 14.42 2.66 -0.16
CA LYS A 74 14.65 2.05 1.16
C LYS A 74 14.28 0.57 1.19
N LEU A 75 13.16 0.19 0.60
CA LEU A 75 12.75 -1.22 0.49
C LEU A 75 13.73 -2.06 -0.34
N LEU A 76 14.44 -1.44 -1.27
CA LEU A 76 15.36 -2.07 -2.21
C LEU A 76 16.84 -2.01 -1.76
N GLU A 77 17.16 -1.44 -0.60
CA GLU A 77 18.55 -1.34 -0.13
C GLU A 77 19.30 -2.69 -0.06
N THR A 78 18.57 -3.80 0.11
CA THR A 78 19.13 -5.15 0.12
C THR A 78 19.24 -5.80 -1.26
N GLU A 79 18.79 -5.09 -2.31
CA GLU A 79 18.76 -5.58 -3.70
C GLU A 79 19.65 -4.68 -4.58
N PRO A 80 20.96 -4.83 -4.56
CA PRO A 80 21.91 -3.91 -5.18
C PRO A 80 21.79 -3.79 -6.70
N SER A 81 21.18 -4.79 -7.35
CA SER A 81 20.92 -4.79 -8.79
C SER A 81 19.54 -4.17 -9.14
N ALA A 82 18.73 -3.83 -8.15
CA ALA A 82 17.40 -3.29 -8.38
C ALA A 82 17.45 -1.89 -8.98
N ALA A 83 16.70 -1.67 -10.06
CA ALA A 83 16.50 -0.38 -10.67
C ALA A 83 15.01 -0.02 -10.69
N VAL A 84 14.68 1.17 -10.18
CA VAL A 84 13.32 1.73 -10.25
C VAL A 84 13.15 2.43 -11.58
N VAL A 85 12.26 1.89 -12.42
CA VAL A 85 11.95 2.42 -13.76
C VAL A 85 10.58 3.12 -13.74
N GLU A 86 10.57 4.39 -14.09
CA GLU A 86 9.33 5.18 -14.14
C GLU A 86 8.44 4.75 -15.31
N THR A 87 7.16 4.51 -15.05
CA THR A 87 6.17 4.05 -16.05
C THR A 87 4.88 4.86 -16.01
N PRO A 88 4.94 6.21 -16.16
CA PRO A 88 3.73 7.02 -16.06
C PRO A 88 2.66 6.62 -17.10
N PRO A 89 1.38 6.64 -16.75
CA PRO A 89 0.79 7.10 -15.48
C PRO A 89 0.79 6.06 -14.36
N ARG A 90 1.30 4.86 -14.59
CA ARG A 90 1.30 3.74 -13.64
C ARG A 90 2.35 3.90 -12.53
N SER A 91 2.28 3.06 -11.51
CA SER A 91 3.36 2.89 -10.53
C SER A 91 4.65 2.48 -11.23
N PRO A 92 5.83 2.86 -10.70
CA PRO A 92 7.10 2.43 -11.27
C PRO A 92 7.24 0.91 -11.23
N ARG A 93 8.09 0.37 -12.09
CA ARG A 93 8.48 -1.05 -12.08
C ARG A 93 9.87 -1.19 -11.50
N ILE A 94 10.17 -2.38 -11.00
CA ILE A 94 11.52 -2.72 -10.54
C ILE A 94 12.10 -3.73 -11.52
N GLU A 95 13.31 -3.46 -11.96
CA GLU A 95 14.10 -4.36 -12.79
C GLU A 95 15.33 -4.83 -12.01
N GLY A 96 15.80 -6.05 -12.28
CA GLY A 96 17.02 -6.59 -11.67
C GLY A 96 16.87 -7.05 -10.20
N ALA A 97 15.65 -7.21 -9.69
CA ALA A 97 15.37 -7.68 -8.34
C ALA A 97 14.38 -8.84 -8.32
N SER A 98 14.25 -9.48 -7.16
CA SER A 98 13.23 -10.50 -6.90
C SER A 98 11.81 -9.92 -6.84
N PHE A 99 11.69 -8.60 -6.58
CA PHE A 99 10.44 -7.86 -6.54
C PHE A 99 10.27 -7.05 -7.84
N GLY A 100 9.31 -7.43 -8.68
CA GLY A 100 9.06 -6.74 -9.96
C GLY A 100 7.91 -5.75 -9.91
N GLN A 101 7.02 -5.89 -8.93
CA GLN A 101 5.78 -5.14 -8.81
C GLN A 101 5.86 -4.09 -7.70
N THR A 102 5.24 -2.94 -7.93
CA THR A 102 5.14 -1.88 -6.93
C THR A 102 3.73 -1.32 -6.85
N SER A 103 3.41 -0.78 -5.67
CA SER A 103 2.24 0.07 -5.49
C SER A 103 2.55 1.19 -4.52
N ILE A 104 1.92 2.35 -4.72
CA ILE A 104 2.13 3.54 -3.91
C ILE A 104 0.77 4.11 -3.54
N SER A 105 0.65 4.51 -2.28
CA SER A 105 -0.50 5.29 -1.83
C SER A 105 -0.08 6.36 -0.82
N HIS A 106 -0.89 7.39 -0.66
CA HIS A 106 -0.63 8.46 0.29
C HIS A 106 -1.93 9.13 0.74
N THR A 107 -1.92 9.61 1.96
CA THR A 107 -2.96 10.44 2.55
C THR A 107 -2.42 11.83 2.90
N LYS A 108 -3.14 12.55 3.75
CA LYS A 108 -2.63 13.79 4.34
C LYS A 108 -1.54 13.51 5.39
N THR A 109 -1.57 12.34 6.02
CA THR A 109 -0.75 11.96 7.17
C THR A 109 0.31 10.93 6.83
N TRP A 110 0.05 10.04 5.87
CA TRP A 110 0.90 8.90 5.55
C TRP A 110 1.30 8.83 4.09
N ILE A 111 2.47 8.25 3.85
CA ILE A 111 2.92 7.77 2.54
C ILE A 111 3.30 6.31 2.71
N GLY A 112 2.82 5.46 1.80
CA GLY A 112 3.13 4.04 1.72
C GLY A 112 3.68 3.66 0.36
N ALA A 113 4.65 2.76 0.35
CA ALA A 113 5.21 2.15 -0.85
C ALA A 113 5.38 0.65 -0.63
N ALA A 114 4.94 -0.15 -1.58
CA ALA A 114 5.05 -1.61 -1.56
C ALA A 114 5.90 -2.13 -2.71
N VAL A 115 6.64 -3.20 -2.44
CA VAL A 115 7.32 -4.03 -3.45
C VAL A 115 6.91 -5.48 -3.28
N SER A 116 6.65 -6.18 -4.38
CA SER A 116 6.18 -7.57 -4.35
C SER A 116 6.68 -8.36 -5.56
N SER A 117 6.82 -9.66 -5.38
CA SER A 117 7.08 -10.60 -6.50
C SER A 117 5.81 -10.90 -7.31
N VAL A 118 4.64 -10.60 -6.78
CA VAL A 118 3.33 -10.78 -7.44
C VAL A 118 2.62 -9.45 -7.59
N PRO A 119 1.64 -9.30 -8.49
CA PRO A 119 0.83 -8.10 -8.60
C PRO A 119 0.29 -7.63 -7.25
N VAL A 120 0.43 -6.33 -6.97
CA VAL A 120 0.06 -5.71 -5.71
C VAL A 120 -0.59 -4.36 -5.92
N GLY A 121 -1.65 -4.10 -5.16
CA GLY A 121 -2.24 -2.79 -4.97
C GLY A 121 -2.28 -2.45 -3.47
N ILE A 122 -1.90 -1.24 -3.13
CA ILE A 122 -2.11 -0.70 -1.78
C ILE A 122 -2.93 0.56 -1.87
N ASP A 123 -3.78 0.77 -0.86
CA ASP A 123 -4.48 2.02 -0.70
C ASP A 123 -4.49 2.47 0.76
N LEU A 124 -4.35 3.79 0.95
CA LEU A 124 -4.34 4.46 2.24
C LEU A 124 -5.44 5.50 2.25
N GLU A 125 -6.37 5.38 3.19
CA GLU A 125 -7.49 6.28 3.34
C GLU A 125 -7.65 6.77 4.77
N VAL A 126 -7.78 8.10 4.96
CA VAL A 126 -8.18 8.66 6.25
C VAL A 126 -9.69 8.49 6.42
N MET A 127 -10.08 7.71 7.42
CA MET A 127 -11.48 7.40 7.70
C MET A 127 -12.21 8.63 8.26
N GLN A 128 -13.16 9.15 7.50
CA GLN A 128 -13.95 10.32 7.87
C GLN A 128 -15.45 9.99 7.79
N ARG A 129 -16.10 9.91 8.95
CA ARG A 129 -17.55 9.61 9.03
C ARG A 129 -18.40 10.55 8.17
N SER A 130 -18.03 11.82 8.05
CA SER A 130 -18.76 12.81 7.26
C SER A 130 -18.76 12.54 5.75
N ARG A 131 -17.88 11.67 5.25
CA ARG A 131 -17.81 11.28 3.84
C ARG A 131 -18.57 9.98 3.53
N VAL A 132 -19.06 9.31 4.57
CA VAL A 132 -19.72 8.01 4.45
C VAL A 132 -21.22 8.18 4.47
N SER A 133 -21.88 7.71 3.42
CA SER A 133 -23.34 7.65 3.35
C SER A 133 -23.77 6.52 2.42
N GLU A 134 -24.96 5.97 2.64
CA GLU A 134 -25.57 4.97 1.76
C GLU A 134 -25.59 5.43 0.30
N ALA A 135 -25.95 6.70 0.06
CA ALA A 135 -26.02 7.24 -1.30
C ALA A 135 -24.66 7.29 -2.02
N ILE A 136 -23.56 7.49 -1.31
CA ILE A 136 -22.21 7.43 -1.87
C ILE A 136 -21.80 5.97 -2.08
N PHE A 137 -22.02 5.12 -1.09
CA PHE A 137 -21.68 3.71 -1.14
C PHE A 137 -22.35 3.01 -2.33
N THR A 138 -23.67 3.16 -2.49
CA THR A 138 -24.46 2.47 -3.49
C THR A 138 -24.22 2.94 -4.95
N ARG A 139 -23.44 4.01 -5.13
CA ARG A 139 -22.93 4.40 -6.47
C ARG A 139 -21.77 3.51 -6.94
N LEU A 140 -21.06 2.91 -6.01
CA LEU A 140 -19.83 2.15 -6.28
C LEU A 140 -20.03 0.65 -6.02
N PHE A 141 -20.86 0.31 -5.05
CA PHE A 141 -20.99 -1.03 -4.49
C PHE A 141 -22.46 -1.44 -4.35
N ASP A 142 -22.72 -2.75 -4.25
CA ASP A 142 -24.06 -3.27 -4.03
C ASP A 142 -24.61 -2.85 -2.65
N LYS A 143 -25.88 -2.43 -2.63
CA LYS A 143 -26.58 -2.02 -1.40
C LYS A 143 -26.60 -3.11 -0.32
N ARG A 144 -26.59 -4.37 -0.70
CA ARG A 144 -26.59 -5.50 0.24
C ARG A 144 -25.40 -5.45 1.20
N HIS A 145 -24.25 -4.97 0.74
CA HIS A 145 -23.06 -4.80 1.60
C HIS A 145 -23.24 -3.67 2.60
N TRP A 146 -23.94 -2.60 2.20
CA TRP A 146 -24.30 -1.53 3.13
C TRP A 146 -25.25 -2.04 4.22
N ASP A 147 -26.30 -2.79 3.82
CA ASP A 147 -27.30 -3.30 4.74
C ASP A 147 -26.72 -4.35 5.72
N ALA A 148 -25.66 -5.04 5.34
CA ALA A 148 -24.98 -6.04 6.15
C ALA A 148 -23.82 -5.46 7.00
N ALA A 149 -23.47 -4.18 6.83
CA ALA A 149 -22.35 -3.57 7.52
C ALA A 149 -22.58 -3.44 9.04
N GLU A 150 -21.60 -3.88 9.84
CA GLU A 150 -21.59 -3.69 11.29
C GLU A 150 -21.06 -2.30 11.66
N ASP A 151 -20.04 -1.81 10.94
CA ASP A 151 -19.52 -0.45 11.02
C ASP A 151 -19.44 0.16 9.61
N HIS A 152 -20.43 0.98 9.28
CA HIS A 152 -20.50 1.62 7.97
C HIS A 152 -19.27 2.45 7.59
N VAL A 153 -18.54 3.00 8.57
CA VAL A 153 -17.34 3.79 8.28
C VAL A 153 -16.20 2.87 7.86
N THR A 154 -15.88 1.92 8.69
CA THR A 154 -14.79 0.97 8.41
C THR A 154 -15.11 0.16 7.14
N ASP A 155 -16.32 -0.39 7.01
CA ASP A 155 -16.72 -1.18 5.86
C ASP A 155 -16.67 -0.37 4.56
N PHE A 156 -17.13 0.89 4.57
CA PHE A 156 -17.01 1.78 3.41
C PHE A 156 -15.56 1.92 2.94
N TYR A 157 -14.65 2.21 3.87
CA TYR A 157 -13.24 2.41 3.51
C TYR A 157 -12.54 1.10 3.14
N CYS A 158 -12.93 -0.03 3.70
CA CYS A 158 -12.48 -1.34 3.25
C CYS A 158 -12.86 -1.59 1.78
N PHE A 159 -14.13 -1.38 1.42
CA PHE A 159 -14.60 -1.53 0.04
C PHE A 159 -13.91 -0.54 -0.91
N PHE A 160 -13.77 0.71 -0.50
CA PHE A 160 -13.14 1.75 -1.29
C PHE A 160 -11.64 1.46 -1.51
N GLY A 161 -10.94 1.07 -0.45
CA GLY A 161 -9.53 0.67 -0.53
C GLY A 161 -9.29 -0.55 -1.42
N MET A 162 -10.19 -1.55 -1.39
CA MET A 162 -10.15 -2.67 -2.32
C MET A 162 -10.30 -2.21 -3.76
N TYR A 163 -11.27 -1.31 -4.04
CA TYR A 163 -11.49 -0.74 -5.36
C TYR A 163 -10.25 -0.02 -5.88
N GLU A 164 -9.71 0.93 -5.11
CA GLU A 164 -8.52 1.70 -5.48
C GLU A 164 -7.28 0.80 -5.67
N SER A 165 -7.12 -0.20 -4.81
CA SER A 165 -6.02 -1.17 -4.92
C SER A 165 -6.13 -2.02 -6.19
N ALA A 166 -7.33 -2.50 -6.54
CA ALA A 166 -7.59 -3.24 -7.78
C ALA A 166 -7.30 -2.39 -9.02
N VAL A 167 -7.72 -1.12 -9.02
CA VAL A 167 -7.40 -0.17 -10.10
C VAL A 167 -5.89 -0.01 -10.28
N LYS A 168 -5.13 0.09 -9.18
CA LYS A 168 -3.66 0.18 -9.22
C LYS A 168 -3.00 -1.07 -9.77
N MET A 169 -3.58 -2.24 -9.55
CA MET A 169 -3.15 -3.51 -10.13
C MET A 169 -3.56 -3.67 -11.61
N ASN A 170 -4.38 -2.77 -12.15
CA ASN A 170 -5.02 -2.88 -13.46
C ASN A 170 -5.91 -4.13 -13.57
N VAL A 171 -6.52 -4.54 -12.47
CA VAL A 171 -7.50 -5.62 -12.41
C VAL A 171 -8.89 -5.03 -12.53
N PRO A 172 -9.77 -5.58 -13.38
CA PRO A 172 -11.14 -5.11 -13.50
C PRO A 172 -11.87 -5.21 -12.15
N PHE A 173 -12.45 -4.10 -11.71
CA PHE A 173 -13.32 -4.08 -10.55
C PHE A 173 -14.77 -4.11 -11.01
N CYS A 174 -15.51 -5.11 -10.59
CA CYS A 174 -16.95 -5.21 -10.91
C CYS A 174 -17.77 -4.67 -9.73
N SER A 175 -18.33 -3.48 -9.89
CA SER A 175 -19.20 -2.86 -8.89
C SER A 175 -20.54 -3.58 -8.69
N ALA A 176 -20.94 -4.44 -9.65
CA ALA A 176 -22.17 -5.21 -9.61
C ALA A 176 -22.00 -6.60 -8.94
N CYS A 177 -20.80 -6.99 -8.61
CA CYS A 177 -20.53 -8.28 -7.97
C CYS A 177 -20.82 -8.23 -6.48
N ASP A 178 -21.22 -9.35 -5.93
CA ASP A 178 -21.57 -9.53 -4.51
C ASP A 178 -20.45 -9.20 -3.57
N CYS A 179 -19.23 -9.37 -4.02
CA CYS A 179 -17.99 -8.81 -3.46
C CYS A 179 -17.03 -8.65 -4.63
N PRO A 180 -16.22 -7.59 -4.71
CA PRO A 180 -15.26 -7.43 -5.80
C PRO A 180 -14.24 -8.57 -5.88
N TYR A 181 -14.16 -9.39 -4.85
CA TYR A 181 -13.21 -10.50 -4.73
C TYR A 181 -13.86 -11.88 -4.54
N VAL A 182 -15.18 -11.94 -4.32
CA VAL A 182 -15.93 -13.21 -4.17
C VAL A 182 -16.88 -13.34 -5.34
N GLY A 183 -16.53 -14.14 -6.32
CA GLY A 183 -17.42 -14.43 -7.48
C GLY A 183 -16.86 -14.13 -8.85
N HIS A 184 -15.73 -13.43 -8.99
CA HIS A 184 -14.99 -13.37 -10.25
C HIS A 184 -13.96 -14.50 -10.30
N SER A 185 -14.01 -15.31 -11.34
CA SER A 185 -13.05 -16.40 -11.56
C SER A 185 -11.60 -15.91 -11.65
N GLU A 186 -11.39 -14.65 -12.06
CA GLU A 186 -10.07 -14.03 -12.14
C GLU A 186 -9.57 -13.45 -10.80
N LEU A 187 -10.48 -13.16 -9.87
CA LEU A 187 -10.16 -12.59 -8.55
C LEU A 187 -10.41 -13.57 -7.40
N SER A 188 -10.91 -14.78 -7.67
CA SER A 188 -11.12 -15.80 -6.63
C SER A 188 -9.83 -16.27 -5.93
N ALA A 189 -8.66 -15.90 -6.47
CA ALA A 189 -7.36 -16.13 -5.88
C ALA A 189 -6.78 -14.89 -5.16
N ALA A 190 -7.38 -13.70 -5.31
CA ALA A 190 -6.85 -12.50 -4.72
C ALA A 190 -6.90 -12.56 -3.18
N ALA A 191 -5.82 -12.12 -2.57
CA ALA A 191 -5.72 -11.96 -1.13
C ALA A 191 -5.89 -10.50 -0.74
N VAL A 192 -6.69 -10.24 0.28
CA VAL A 192 -6.95 -8.89 0.80
C VAL A 192 -6.63 -8.83 2.28
N CYS A 193 -5.89 -7.82 2.68
CA CYS A 193 -5.60 -7.52 4.07
C CYS A 193 -5.91 -6.07 4.38
N PHE A 194 -6.39 -5.83 5.60
CA PHE A 194 -6.68 -4.52 6.12
C PHE A 194 -5.89 -4.26 7.39
N PHE A 195 -5.40 -3.03 7.53
CA PHE A 195 -4.66 -2.58 8.71
C PHE A 195 -5.09 -1.15 9.05
N THR A 196 -5.05 -0.80 10.34
CA THR A 196 -5.42 0.55 10.79
C THR A 196 -4.50 1.06 11.90
N ASP A 197 -4.32 2.38 11.94
CA ASP A 197 -3.77 3.11 13.09
C ASP A 197 -4.89 3.76 13.95
N GLY A 198 -6.15 3.41 13.67
CA GLY A 198 -7.34 3.98 14.30
C GLY A 198 -7.98 5.15 13.52
N GLU A 199 -7.21 5.86 12.68
CA GLU A 199 -7.69 6.98 11.86
C GLU A 199 -7.54 6.71 10.36
N THR A 200 -6.50 5.99 9.98
CA THR A 200 -6.19 5.66 8.58
C THR A 200 -6.37 4.17 8.37
N LEU A 201 -7.02 3.80 7.27
CA LEU A 201 -7.09 2.43 6.79
C LEU A 201 -6.04 2.23 5.70
N LEU A 202 -5.27 1.17 5.84
CA LEU A 202 -4.41 0.61 4.81
C LEU A 202 -5.06 -0.66 4.28
N THR A 203 -5.32 -0.69 2.98
CA THR A 203 -5.75 -1.89 2.26
C THR A 203 -4.62 -2.42 1.40
N VAL A 204 -4.38 -3.70 1.47
CA VAL A 204 -3.41 -4.42 0.64
C VAL A 204 -4.15 -5.49 -0.14
N VAL A 205 -3.99 -5.49 -1.45
CA VAL A 205 -4.54 -6.49 -2.37
C VAL A 205 -3.42 -7.11 -3.17
N THR A 206 -3.41 -8.43 -3.26
CA THR A 206 -2.44 -9.19 -4.05
C THR A 206 -3.13 -10.26 -4.88
N GLU A 207 -2.53 -10.69 -5.99
CA GLU A 207 -3.10 -11.72 -6.87
C GLU A 207 -3.18 -13.08 -6.17
N GLU A 208 -2.28 -13.36 -5.24
CA GLU A 208 -2.25 -14.59 -4.43
C GLU A 208 -1.85 -14.29 -2.99
N PRO A 209 -2.08 -15.19 -2.02
CA PRO A 209 -1.65 -15.02 -0.64
C PRO A 209 -0.16 -14.78 -0.53
N VAL A 210 0.24 -13.76 0.23
CA VAL A 210 1.63 -13.36 0.44
C VAL A 210 1.94 -13.24 1.93
N ARG A 211 3.23 -13.32 2.26
CA ARG A 211 3.73 -12.86 3.55
C ARG A 211 3.94 -11.35 3.47
N ILE A 212 3.28 -10.59 4.34
CA ILE A 212 3.40 -9.14 4.40
C ILE A 212 4.41 -8.75 5.48
N GLU A 213 5.41 -7.96 5.09
CA GLU A 213 6.39 -7.35 5.99
C GLU A 213 6.18 -5.84 5.98
N ILE A 214 5.59 -5.30 7.06
CA ILE A 214 5.40 -3.86 7.22
C ILE A 214 6.61 -3.27 7.94
N CYS A 215 7.25 -2.30 7.28
CA CYS A 215 8.42 -1.59 7.77
C CYS A 215 8.03 -0.12 8.04
N PRO A 216 7.67 0.25 9.27
CA PRO A 216 7.36 1.62 9.61
C PRO A 216 8.64 2.44 9.72
N TYR A 217 8.61 3.66 9.20
CA TYR A 217 9.72 4.60 9.27
C TYR A 217 9.28 5.93 9.87
N GLU A 218 10.20 6.58 10.56
CA GLU A 218 10.12 7.97 10.94
C GLU A 218 11.08 8.79 10.08
N VAL A 219 10.72 10.03 9.82
CA VAL A 219 11.57 10.97 9.09
C VAL A 219 12.34 11.78 10.10
N SER A 220 13.69 11.82 9.98
CA SER A 220 14.50 12.68 10.84
C SER A 220 14.10 14.15 10.72
N ALA A 221 14.32 14.94 11.77
CA ALA A 221 13.91 16.34 11.82
C ALA A 221 14.50 17.20 10.69
N ASP A 222 15.67 16.84 10.19
CA ASP A 222 16.36 17.48 9.06
C ASP A 222 16.01 16.85 7.70
N ALA A 223 15.11 15.86 7.70
CA ALA A 223 14.70 15.11 6.51
C ALA A 223 15.85 14.40 5.76
N GLN A 224 16.96 14.09 6.43
CA GLN A 224 18.11 13.43 5.81
C GLN A 224 18.11 11.91 5.96
N GLU A 225 17.31 11.37 6.87
CA GLU A 225 17.28 9.93 7.17
C GLU A 225 15.86 9.40 7.35
N LEU A 226 15.66 8.13 6.98
CA LEU A 226 14.55 7.29 7.41
C LEU A 226 15.03 6.39 8.53
N ILE A 227 14.43 6.53 9.70
CA ILE A 227 14.73 5.76 10.91
C ILE A 227 13.63 4.71 11.05
N VAL A 228 14.01 3.44 11.26
CA VAL A 228 13.01 2.39 11.52
C VAL A 228 12.28 2.73 12.82
N SER A 229 10.96 2.84 12.75
CA SER A 229 10.14 3.02 13.94
C SER A 229 9.98 1.69 14.67
N GLU A 230 10.17 1.70 15.98
CA GLU A 230 9.94 0.52 16.83
C GLU A 230 8.45 0.36 17.17
N ALA A 231 7.63 1.37 16.89
CA ALA A 231 6.20 1.34 17.16
C ALA A 231 5.45 0.50 16.11
N GLN A 232 4.55 -0.34 16.58
CA GLN A 232 3.54 -0.95 15.70
C GLN A 232 2.51 0.12 15.37
N LEU A 233 2.65 0.73 14.18
CA LEU A 233 1.81 1.85 13.77
C LEU A 233 0.48 1.41 13.16
N PHE A 234 0.44 0.20 12.57
CA PHE A 234 -0.74 -0.34 11.91
C PHE A 234 -1.04 -1.75 12.44
N GLU A 235 -2.26 -1.95 12.91
CA GLU A 235 -2.74 -3.24 13.39
C GLU A 235 -3.67 -3.89 12.35
N PRO A 236 -3.62 -5.23 12.18
CA PRO A 236 -4.54 -5.92 11.31
C PRO A 236 -5.96 -5.82 11.85
N ILE A 237 -6.92 -5.66 10.96
CA ILE A 237 -8.34 -5.72 11.29
C ILE A 237 -9.05 -6.73 10.38
N ASP A 238 -10.13 -7.29 10.89
CA ASP A 238 -11.06 -8.07 10.09
C ASP A 238 -11.72 -7.14 9.06
N GLY A 239 -11.79 -7.59 7.82
CA GLY A 239 -12.53 -6.87 6.79
C GLY A 239 -14.04 -6.91 7.00
N PRO A 240 -14.82 -6.34 6.06
CA PRO A 240 -16.28 -6.36 6.08
C PRO A 240 -16.83 -7.77 6.33
N ALA A 241 -17.95 -7.88 7.05
CA ALA A 241 -18.55 -9.16 7.41
C ALA A 241 -18.80 -10.08 6.20
N CYS A 242 -19.14 -9.51 5.04
CA CYS A 242 -19.32 -10.25 3.78
C CYS A 242 -18.05 -10.88 3.21
N LEU A 243 -16.85 -10.51 3.69
CA LEU A 243 -15.57 -11.08 3.28
C LEU A 243 -15.07 -12.19 4.23
N ARG A 244 -15.77 -12.43 5.32
CA ARG A 244 -15.38 -13.41 6.35
C ARG A 244 -15.88 -14.84 6.07
N LEU A 245 -16.40 -15.13 4.87
CA LEU A 245 -16.97 -16.41 4.46
C LEU A 245 -15.92 -17.44 4.01
#